data_7b7ea8b1c32b1107478bca55a74d1b69
#
_entry.id   7b7ea8b1c32b1107478bca55a74d1b69
#
_cell.length_a   1.000
_cell.length_b   1.000
_cell.length_c   1.000
_cell.angle_alpha   90.00
_cell.angle_beta   90.00
_cell.angle_gamma   90.00
#
_symmetry.space_group_name_H-M   'P 1'
#
loop_
_entity.id
_entity.type
_entity.pdbx_description
1 polymer ?
#
loop_
_entity_poly.entity_id
_entity_poly.type
_entity_poly.pdbx_seq_one_letter_code
_entity_poly.pdbx_strand_id
1 'polypeptide(L)'
;LNRALVGLAAIGAAGAWLVSGTNVDSAPQQSAPTVQYLDGNAFQKERGYSPAVTTQGGRIIWLAGHEAADSNGKLSADDFEGQARAAFASIDRTLKRSGGSLQNLVTMTVFIKDPRYGDQFVKLRREMFPDGKFPASALITVSGLAQPGMLVEIQGVAVIGN
;
A
#
# COMPACT_ATOMS: atom_id res chain seq x y z
N LEU A 1 57.37 -22.92 -64.06
CA LEU A 1 57.72 -22.19 -62.81
C LEU A 1 56.98 -22.80 -61.64
N ASN A 2 57.70 -23.64 -60.90
CA ASN A 2 57.20 -24.30 -59.67
C ASN A 2 57.17 -23.33 -58.51
N ARG A 3 56.15 -23.37 -57.77
CA ARG A 3 56.16 -22.95 -56.36
C ARG A 3 55.38 -23.97 -55.50
N ALA A 4 56.18 -24.64 -54.67
CA ALA A 4 55.73 -25.56 -53.65
C ALA A 4 55.00 -24.78 -52.53
N LEU A 5 53.84 -25.28 -52.10
CA LEU A 5 53.09 -24.83 -50.88
C LEU A 5 53.44 -25.79 -49.75
N VAL A 6 54.12 -25.27 -48.75
CA VAL A 6 54.37 -25.96 -47.47
C VAL A 6 53.14 -25.82 -46.61
N GLY A 7 52.53 -26.95 -46.29
CA GLY A 7 51.39 -26.98 -45.35
C GLY A 7 51.83 -26.90 -43.88
N LEU A 8 51.34 -25.95 -43.15
CA LEU A 8 51.47 -25.88 -41.69
C LEU A 8 50.25 -26.55 -41.06
N ALA A 9 50.47 -27.63 -40.34
CA ALA A 9 49.45 -28.26 -39.51
C ALA A 9 49.35 -27.50 -38.17
N ALA A 10 48.23 -26.86 -37.92
CA ALA A 10 47.93 -26.27 -36.61
C ALA A 10 47.24 -27.31 -35.71
N ILE A 11 47.94 -27.69 -34.65
CA ILE A 11 47.38 -28.53 -33.58
C ILE A 11 46.57 -27.62 -32.69
N GLY A 12 45.23 -27.69 -32.81
CA GLY A 12 44.31 -26.99 -31.93
C GLY A 12 44.13 -27.77 -30.62
N ALA A 13 44.67 -27.25 -29.54
CA ALA A 13 44.35 -27.73 -28.20
C ALA A 13 42.95 -27.19 -27.80
N ALA A 14 41.95 -28.05 -27.73
CA ALA A 14 40.64 -27.74 -27.19
C ALA A 14 40.75 -27.63 -25.68
N GLY A 15 40.90 -26.41 -25.17
CA GLY A 15 40.75 -26.12 -23.73
C GLY A 15 39.27 -26.18 -23.34
N ALA A 16 38.89 -27.21 -22.60
CA ALA A 16 37.56 -27.26 -21.96
C ALA A 16 37.55 -26.25 -20.81
N TRP A 17 36.83 -25.14 -21.00
CA TRP A 17 36.50 -24.22 -19.93
C TRP A 17 35.40 -24.85 -19.10
N LEU A 18 35.76 -25.37 -17.91
CA LEU A 18 34.79 -25.72 -16.86
C LEU A 18 34.20 -24.38 -16.35
N VAL A 19 33.03 -24.05 -16.82
CA VAL A 19 32.24 -23.00 -16.21
C VAL A 19 31.79 -23.55 -14.87
N SER A 20 32.49 -23.19 -13.79
CA SER A 20 32.00 -23.37 -12.43
C SER A 20 30.72 -22.55 -12.31
N GLY A 21 29.58 -23.25 -12.28
CA GLY A 21 28.31 -22.60 -12.02
C GLY A 21 28.40 -21.93 -10.66
N THR A 22 28.50 -20.62 -10.64
CA THR A 22 28.25 -19.84 -9.46
C THR A 22 26.75 -20.03 -9.13
N ASN A 23 26.46 -20.71 -8.02
CA ASN A 23 25.15 -20.68 -7.42
C ASN A 23 24.83 -19.20 -7.18
N VAL A 24 24.00 -18.61 -8.03
CA VAL A 24 23.36 -17.34 -7.71
C VAL A 24 22.51 -17.64 -6.49
N ASP A 25 22.96 -17.23 -5.31
CA ASP A 25 22.14 -17.21 -4.11
C ASP A 25 20.83 -16.53 -4.49
N SER A 26 19.77 -17.33 -4.50
CA SER A 26 18.42 -16.79 -4.71
C SER A 26 18.22 -15.73 -3.64
N ALA A 27 17.95 -14.49 -4.03
CA ALA A 27 17.61 -13.44 -3.08
C ALA A 27 16.57 -14.00 -2.10
N PRO A 28 16.70 -13.75 -0.80
CA PRO A 28 15.78 -14.31 0.20
C PRO A 28 14.36 -13.98 -0.22
N GLN A 29 13.57 -15.02 -0.46
CA GLN A 29 12.16 -14.89 -0.84
C GLN A 29 11.46 -14.25 0.34
N GLN A 30 11.06 -13.00 0.19
CA GLN A 30 10.43 -12.23 1.24
C GLN A 30 9.08 -12.90 1.55
N SER A 31 8.95 -13.44 2.77
CA SER A 31 7.72 -14.09 3.22
C SER A 31 6.54 -13.12 3.17
N ALA A 32 5.33 -13.65 2.95
CA ALA A 32 4.11 -12.86 3.07
C ALA A 32 4.09 -12.10 4.41
N PRO A 33 3.60 -10.86 4.44
CA PRO A 33 3.59 -10.07 5.67
C PRO A 33 2.69 -10.73 6.71
N THR A 34 3.17 -10.76 7.95
CA THR A 34 2.32 -11.03 9.10
C THR A 34 1.78 -9.71 9.61
N VAL A 35 0.46 -9.59 9.70
CA VAL A 35 -0.24 -8.41 10.24
C VAL A 35 -1.10 -8.84 11.41
N GLN A 36 -0.85 -8.27 12.58
CA GLN A 36 -1.61 -8.55 13.80
C GLN A 36 -2.30 -7.26 14.27
N TYR A 37 -3.62 -7.32 14.38
CA TYR A 37 -4.44 -6.27 14.92
C TYR A 37 -4.60 -6.51 16.43
N LEU A 38 -4.11 -5.60 17.27
CA LEU A 38 -4.25 -5.73 18.71
C LEU A 38 -5.74 -5.60 19.08
N ASP A 39 -6.18 -6.48 19.96
CA ASP A 39 -7.55 -6.43 20.47
C ASP A 39 -7.81 -5.12 21.21
N GLY A 40 -8.84 -4.42 20.77
CA GLY A 40 -9.34 -3.24 21.44
C GLY A 40 -10.34 -3.58 22.54
N ASN A 41 -10.53 -2.65 23.47
CA ASN A 41 -11.64 -2.70 24.41
C ASN A 41 -13.00 -2.51 23.70
N ALA A 42 -14.13 -2.64 24.43
CA ALA A 42 -15.46 -2.52 23.85
C ALA A 42 -15.68 -1.19 23.10
N PHE A 43 -15.21 -0.07 23.66
CA PHE A 43 -15.31 1.24 23.03
C PHE A 43 -14.53 1.30 21.69
N GLN A 44 -13.30 0.80 21.66
CA GLN A 44 -12.48 0.79 20.45
C GLN A 44 -13.07 -0.09 19.34
N LYS A 45 -13.62 -1.25 19.72
CA LYS A 45 -14.33 -2.16 18.80
C LYS A 45 -15.59 -1.50 18.22
N GLU A 46 -16.37 -0.83 19.07
CA GLU A 46 -17.54 -0.07 18.64
C GLU A 46 -17.14 1.08 17.70
N ARG A 47 -16.09 1.80 18.03
CA ARG A 47 -15.55 2.88 17.19
C ARG A 47 -14.82 2.38 15.95
N GLY A 48 -14.62 1.06 15.77
CA GLY A 48 -14.03 0.45 14.56
C GLY A 48 -12.57 0.81 14.33
N TYR A 49 -11.73 0.75 15.36
CA TYR A 49 -10.28 0.89 15.23
C TYR A 49 -9.52 -0.05 16.17
N SER A 50 -8.34 -0.46 15.78
CA SER A 50 -7.39 -1.18 16.64
C SER A 50 -6.52 -0.18 17.40
N PRO A 51 -6.20 -0.45 18.70
CA PRO A 51 -5.29 0.42 19.45
C PRO A 51 -3.89 0.44 18.86
N ALA A 52 -3.47 -0.67 18.24
CA ALA A 52 -2.23 -0.78 17.49
C ALA A 52 -2.34 -1.92 16.47
N VAL A 53 -1.48 -1.88 15.45
CA VAL A 53 -1.26 -2.95 14.49
C VAL A 53 0.23 -3.22 14.42
N THR A 54 0.65 -4.49 14.55
CA THR A 54 2.04 -4.90 14.34
C THR A 54 2.19 -5.57 12.99
N THR A 55 3.33 -5.34 12.34
CA THR A 55 3.62 -5.91 11.03
C THR A 55 5.04 -6.48 11.00
N GLN A 56 5.22 -7.57 10.26
CA GLN A 56 6.53 -8.15 9.99
C GLN A 56 6.58 -8.60 8.53
N GLY A 57 7.64 -8.21 7.82
CA GLY A 57 7.79 -8.46 6.39
C GLY A 57 6.88 -7.60 5.52
N GLY A 58 6.87 -7.89 4.21
CA GLY A 58 6.11 -7.15 3.21
C GLY A 58 6.70 -5.79 2.83
N ARG A 59 6.04 -5.13 1.86
CA ARG A 59 6.38 -3.77 1.42
C ARG A 59 5.50 -2.76 2.14
N ILE A 60 6.11 -1.73 2.68
CA ILE A 60 5.40 -0.61 3.30
C ILE A 60 5.05 0.40 2.21
N ILE A 61 3.79 0.80 2.15
CA ILE A 61 3.29 1.85 1.24
C ILE A 61 2.85 3.03 2.09
N TRP A 62 3.56 4.13 1.95
CA TRP A 62 3.21 5.41 2.56
C TRP A 62 2.24 6.15 1.64
N LEU A 63 1.03 6.36 2.10
CA LEU A 63 -0.01 7.06 1.35
C LEU A 63 0.04 8.55 1.67
N ALA A 64 -0.13 9.37 0.65
CA ALA A 64 -0.44 10.79 0.81
C ALA A 64 -1.84 10.99 1.40
N GLY A 65 -2.26 12.23 1.60
CA GLY A 65 -3.67 12.56 1.85
C GLY A 65 -4.53 12.17 0.65
N HIS A 66 -5.66 11.56 0.91
CA HIS A 66 -6.66 11.18 -0.08
C HIS A 66 -7.98 11.85 0.27
N GLU A 67 -8.50 12.58 -0.68
CA GLU A 67 -9.77 13.29 -0.64
C GLU A 67 -10.71 12.81 -1.75
N ALA A 68 -11.88 13.43 -1.83
CA ALA A 68 -12.90 13.14 -2.83
C ALA A 68 -12.67 13.89 -4.16
N ALA A 69 -11.44 14.24 -4.51
CA ALA A 69 -11.17 14.93 -5.75
C ALA A 69 -10.96 13.97 -6.94
N ASP A 70 -11.40 14.39 -8.12
CA ASP A 70 -11.06 13.76 -9.39
C ASP A 70 -9.64 14.16 -9.85
N SER A 71 -9.23 13.68 -11.03
CA SER A 71 -7.91 13.99 -11.61
C SER A 71 -7.69 15.49 -11.94
N ASN A 72 -8.73 16.29 -11.95
CA ASN A 72 -8.69 17.74 -12.19
C ASN A 72 -8.78 18.53 -10.87
N GLY A 73 -8.81 17.85 -9.72
CA GLY A 73 -8.96 18.46 -8.41
C GLY A 73 -10.39 18.89 -8.08
N LYS A 74 -11.39 18.52 -8.89
CA LYS A 74 -12.80 18.82 -8.61
C LYS A 74 -13.37 17.79 -7.64
N LEU A 75 -14.05 18.27 -6.60
CA LEU A 75 -14.74 17.39 -5.65
C LEU A 75 -15.84 16.59 -6.35
N SER A 76 -15.89 15.30 -6.08
CA SER A 76 -16.83 14.35 -6.67
C SER A 76 -18.13 14.20 -5.88
N ALA A 77 -18.23 14.84 -4.71
CA ALA A 77 -19.41 14.88 -3.86
C ALA A 77 -19.45 16.15 -3.01
N ASP A 78 -20.65 16.63 -2.70
CA ASP A 78 -20.84 17.82 -1.88
C ASP A 78 -21.12 17.48 -0.40
N ASP A 79 -21.52 16.24 -0.12
CA ASP A 79 -21.82 15.78 1.23
C ASP A 79 -20.67 14.93 1.83
N PHE A 80 -20.68 14.82 3.17
CA PHE A 80 -19.62 14.14 3.90
C PHE A 80 -19.52 12.64 3.56
N GLU A 81 -20.65 11.94 3.44
CA GLU A 81 -20.65 10.51 3.15
C GLU A 81 -20.06 10.23 1.77
N GLY A 82 -20.50 10.97 0.77
CA GLY A 82 -19.98 10.88 -0.59
C GLY A 82 -18.48 11.14 -0.64
N GLN A 83 -18.02 12.19 0.06
CA GLN A 83 -16.59 12.50 0.11
C GLN A 83 -15.77 11.42 0.84
N ALA A 84 -16.25 10.90 1.97
CA ALA A 84 -15.54 9.85 2.70
C ALA A 84 -15.45 8.55 1.88
N ARG A 85 -16.53 8.15 1.21
CA ARG A 85 -16.53 6.98 0.30
C ARG A 85 -15.57 7.17 -0.87
N ALA A 86 -15.53 8.36 -1.46
CA ALA A 86 -14.63 8.68 -2.55
C ALA A 86 -13.16 8.68 -2.11
N ALA A 87 -12.84 9.17 -0.89
CA ALA A 87 -11.50 9.10 -0.31
C ALA A 87 -11.05 7.65 -0.12
N PHE A 88 -11.87 6.76 0.46
CA PHE A 88 -11.57 5.33 0.56
C PHE A 88 -11.39 4.67 -0.80
N ALA A 89 -12.23 4.99 -1.77
CA ALA A 89 -12.09 4.48 -3.14
C ALA A 89 -10.80 4.97 -3.81
N SER A 90 -10.35 6.19 -3.53
CA SER A 90 -9.09 6.75 -4.00
C SER A 90 -7.89 6.00 -3.40
N ILE A 91 -7.91 5.71 -2.10
CA ILE A 91 -6.90 4.87 -1.42
C ILE A 91 -6.86 3.48 -2.06
N ASP A 92 -8.01 2.83 -2.25
CA ASP A 92 -8.08 1.49 -2.85
C ASP A 92 -7.51 1.46 -4.26
N ARG A 93 -7.84 2.44 -5.11
CA ARG A 93 -7.25 2.59 -6.45
C ARG A 93 -5.73 2.74 -6.40
N THR A 94 -5.22 3.53 -5.46
CA THR A 94 -3.77 3.74 -5.29
C THR A 94 -3.08 2.46 -4.84
N LEU A 95 -3.65 1.74 -3.89
CA LEU A 95 -3.10 0.48 -3.40
C LEU A 95 -3.15 -0.63 -4.46
N LYS A 96 -4.19 -0.69 -5.28
CA LYS A 96 -4.28 -1.64 -6.42
C LYS A 96 -3.14 -1.46 -7.43
N ARG A 97 -2.68 -0.24 -7.67
CA ARG A 97 -1.50 0.02 -8.53
C ARG A 97 -0.20 -0.54 -7.94
N SER A 98 -0.18 -0.80 -6.63
CA SER A 98 0.94 -1.40 -5.91
C SER A 98 0.73 -2.89 -5.61
N GLY A 99 -0.32 -3.50 -6.14
CA GLY A 99 -0.63 -4.93 -5.94
C GLY A 99 -1.37 -5.24 -4.65
N GLY A 100 -1.96 -4.23 -3.98
CA GLY A 100 -2.75 -4.39 -2.76
C GLY A 100 -4.19 -3.92 -2.91
N SER A 101 -4.83 -3.67 -1.79
CA SER A 101 -6.20 -3.18 -1.68
C SER A 101 -6.38 -2.35 -0.41
N LEU A 102 -7.54 -1.76 -0.23
CA LEU A 102 -7.91 -1.05 0.99
C LEU A 102 -7.68 -1.91 2.26
N GLN A 103 -7.86 -3.22 2.16
CA GLN A 103 -7.70 -4.16 3.28
C GLN A 103 -6.24 -4.31 3.76
N ASN A 104 -5.29 -3.81 3.00
CA ASN A 104 -3.88 -3.78 3.41
C ASN A 104 -3.51 -2.57 4.27
N LEU A 105 -4.45 -1.65 4.51
CA LEU A 105 -4.24 -0.49 5.36
C LEU A 105 -4.03 -0.93 6.82
N VAL A 106 -2.90 -0.56 7.41
CA VAL A 106 -2.57 -0.91 8.81
C VAL A 106 -2.73 0.26 9.77
N THR A 107 -2.63 1.49 9.26
CA THR A 107 -2.94 2.70 10.03
C THR A 107 -3.51 3.78 9.13
N MET A 108 -4.33 4.66 9.71
CA MET A 108 -4.83 5.87 9.05
C MET A 108 -5.01 7.03 10.03
N THR A 109 -4.78 8.23 9.54
CA THR A 109 -5.21 9.47 10.18
C THR A 109 -6.31 10.08 9.33
N VAL A 110 -7.40 10.41 9.97
CA VAL A 110 -8.59 10.96 9.33
C VAL A 110 -8.80 12.38 9.82
N PHE A 111 -8.81 13.32 8.91
CA PHE A 111 -9.06 14.72 9.19
C PHE A 111 -10.49 15.07 8.74
N ILE A 112 -11.29 15.62 9.64
CA ILE A 112 -12.67 16.04 9.37
C ILE A 112 -12.87 17.51 9.70
N LYS A 113 -13.72 18.19 8.96
CA LYS A 113 -14.01 19.62 9.14
C LYS A 113 -14.92 19.93 10.32
N ASP A 114 -15.73 18.96 10.75
CA ASP A 114 -16.72 19.16 11.80
C ASP A 114 -16.79 17.90 12.68
N PRO A 115 -16.73 18.01 14.00
CA PRO A 115 -16.82 16.86 14.90
C PRO A 115 -18.15 16.10 14.78
N ARG A 116 -19.21 16.73 14.28
CA ARG A 116 -20.49 16.07 14.02
C ARG A 116 -20.42 14.96 12.98
N TYR A 117 -19.40 14.96 12.12
CA TYR A 117 -19.13 13.89 11.16
C TYR A 117 -18.50 12.63 11.79
N GLY A 118 -18.07 12.70 13.05
CA GLY A 118 -17.35 11.63 13.70
C GLY A 118 -18.07 10.29 13.70
N ASP A 119 -19.34 10.26 14.11
CA ASP A 119 -20.12 9.02 14.16
C ASP A 119 -20.47 8.50 12.76
N GLN A 120 -20.74 9.39 11.82
CA GLN A 120 -20.96 9.01 10.42
C GLN A 120 -19.69 8.38 9.82
N PHE A 121 -18.51 8.94 10.10
CA PHE A 121 -17.25 8.34 9.66
C PHE A 121 -17.02 6.96 10.28
N VAL A 122 -17.28 6.79 11.57
CA VAL A 122 -17.16 5.50 12.26
C VAL A 122 -18.02 4.43 11.59
N LYS A 123 -19.27 4.76 11.26
CA LYS A 123 -20.18 3.85 10.55
C LYS A 123 -19.58 3.44 9.20
N LEU A 124 -19.14 4.42 8.39
CA LEU A 124 -18.53 4.17 7.09
C LEU A 124 -17.26 3.31 7.21
N ARG A 125 -16.38 3.61 8.17
CA ARG A 125 -15.18 2.82 8.39
C ARG A 125 -15.51 1.35 8.68
N ARG A 126 -16.51 1.07 9.49
CA ARG A 126 -16.94 -0.30 9.77
C ARG A 126 -17.46 -1.01 8.52
N GLU A 127 -18.13 -0.32 7.62
CA GLU A 127 -18.57 -0.84 6.34
C GLU A 127 -17.37 -1.16 5.41
N MET A 128 -16.34 -0.31 5.44
CA MET A 128 -15.12 -0.49 4.63
C MET A 128 -14.23 -1.65 5.11
N PHE A 129 -14.30 -2.03 6.39
CA PHE A 129 -13.54 -3.12 6.99
C PHE A 129 -14.47 -4.15 7.65
N PRO A 130 -15.25 -4.91 6.84
CA PRO A 130 -16.31 -5.80 7.35
C PRO A 130 -15.79 -6.97 8.17
N ASP A 131 -14.54 -7.39 7.95
CA ASP A 131 -13.89 -8.48 8.69
C ASP A 131 -13.49 -8.10 10.12
N GLY A 132 -13.73 -6.86 10.53
CA GLY A 132 -13.36 -6.35 11.85
C GLY A 132 -11.87 -6.12 12.04
N LYS A 133 -11.06 -6.28 10.99
CA LYS A 133 -9.62 -5.97 10.98
C LYS A 133 -9.43 -4.48 10.73
N PHE A 134 -9.68 -3.69 11.77
CA PHE A 134 -9.61 -2.25 11.65
C PHE A 134 -8.17 -1.74 11.73
N PRO A 135 -7.76 -0.83 10.84
CA PRO A 135 -6.48 -0.11 11.00
C PRO A 135 -6.40 0.60 12.35
N ALA A 136 -5.18 0.77 12.87
CA ALA A 136 -4.96 1.76 13.92
C ALA A 136 -5.36 3.13 13.39
N SER A 137 -6.12 3.93 14.17
CA SER A 137 -6.69 5.14 13.59
C SER A 137 -6.77 6.29 14.58
N ALA A 138 -6.38 7.49 14.12
CA ALA A 138 -6.75 8.75 14.73
C ALA A 138 -7.83 9.45 13.88
N LEU A 139 -8.84 10.01 14.55
CA LEU A 139 -9.88 10.85 13.94
C LEU A 139 -9.77 12.25 14.54
N ILE A 140 -9.42 13.24 13.72
CA ILE A 140 -9.02 14.58 14.14
C ILE A 140 -9.91 15.61 13.46
N THR A 141 -10.48 16.54 14.23
CA THR A 141 -11.17 17.70 13.68
C THR A 141 -10.17 18.82 13.42
N VAL A 142 -10.21 19.40 12.24
CA VAL A 142 -9.33 20.47 11.79
C VAL A 142 -10.10 21.73 11.39
N SER A 143 -9.45 22.88 11.48
CA SER A 143 -10.07 24.17 11.09
C SER A 143 -10.22 24.31 9.58
N GLY A 144 -9.40 23.65 8.77
CA GLY A 144 -9.41 23.69 7.31
C GLY A 144 -8.71 22.51 6.68
N LEU A 145 -9.08 22.20 5.44
CA LEU A 145 -8.40 21.28 4.54
C LEU A 145 -7.88 22.08 3.33
N ALA A 146 -7.10 21.42 2.47
CA ALA A 146 -6.36 22.08 1.41
C ALA A 146 -7.23 22.88 0.41
N GLN A 147 -8.47 22.44 0.18
CA GLN A 147 -9.37 23.09 -0.77
C GLN A 147 -10.71 23.45 -0.13
N PRO A 148 -11.33 24.55 -0.58
CA PRO A 148 -12.72 24.87 -0.20
C PRO A 148 -13.67 23.73 -0.54
N GLY A 149 -14.62 23.45 0.36
CA GLY A 149 -15.62 22.38 0.16
C GLY A 149 -15.15 20.98 0.59
N MET A 150 -13.86 20.75 0.86
CA MET A 150 -13.42 19.51 1.46
C MET A 150 -13.97 19.37 2.88
N LEU A 151 -14.51 18.18 3.19
CA LEU A 151 -15.09 17.84 4.50
C LEU A 151 -14.26 16.75 5.21
N VAL A 152 -13.49 15.99 4.46
CA VAL A 152 -12.66 14.89 4.96
C VAL A 152 -11.43 14.67 4.10
N GLU A 153 -10.33 14.27 4.74
CA GLU A 153 -9.11 13.79 4.11
C GLU A 153 -8.58 12.58 4.92
N ILE A 154 -8.05 11.59 4.24
CA ILE A 154 -7.51 10.37 4.88
C ILE A 154 -6.10 10.13 4.37
N GLN A 155 -5.14 10.00 5.28
CA GLN A 155 -3.80 9.48 4.97
C GLN A 155 -3.55 8.19 5.76
N GLY A 156 -2.58 7.38 5.33
CA GLY A 156 -2.29 6.15 6.05
C GLY A 156 -1.06 5.40 5.56
N VAL A 157 -0.86 4.23 6.14
CA VAL A 157 0.18 3.30 5.74
C VAL A 157 -0.45 1.94 5.47
N ALA A 158 -0.04 1.31 4.39
CA ALA A 158 -0.42 -0.06 4.06
C ALA A 158 0.79 -0.98 4.04
N VAL A 159 0.57 -2.28 4.30
CA VAL A 159 1.59 -3.33 4.18
C VAL A 159 1.08 -4.39 3.21
N ILE A 160 1.84 -4.62 2.14
CA ILE A 160 1.45 -5.49 1.04
C ILE A 160 2.46 -6.64 0.94
N GLY A 161 1.99 -7.84 0.64
CA GLY A 161 2.87 -8.96 0.24
C GLY A 161 3.62 -8.67 -1.07
N ASN A 162 4.65 -9.43 -1.30
CA ASN A 162 5.40 -9.39 -2.57
C ASN A 162 4.70 -10.25 -3.61
#